data_c008870ce839c39ffbd1ed9ceec19787
#
_entry.id   c008870ce839c39ffbd1ed9ceec19787
#
_cell.length_a   1.000
_cell.length_b   1.000
_cell.length_c   1.000
_cell.angle_alpha   90.00
_cell.angle_beta   90.00
_cell.angle_gamma   90.00
#
_symmetry.space_group_name_H-M   'P 1'
#
loop_
_entity.id
_entity.type
_entity.pdbx_description
1 polymer ?
#
loop_
_entity_poly.entity_id
_entity_poly.type
_entity_poly.pdbx_seq_one_letter_code
_entity_poly.pdbx_strand_id
1 'polypeptide(L)'
;HENISCFASPIINYDGKTIGIIDASTDYMSREQHTLALVKLATRSIETKLFLKKFQNELILSFHPRQEYLSTTSVGLLAINGDGLIVGANCNAKIMLNGLVDLKNENFNKIFTNSFSSIASGLLNNKTLKITDHLGSSVFVVKSQIFQENKFFETRKKRKKSTCKNCEDTKIKREKCTLIRSTFNETNNISATSRKLGVSRTTIYKHLQ
;
A
#
# COMPACT_ATOMS: atom_id res chain seq x y z
N HIS A 1 -17.76 15.48 -30.66
CA HIS A 1 -16.98 15.40 -29.40
C HIS A 1 -15.98 16.56 -29.27
N GLU A 2 -16.37 17.77 -29.67
CA GLU A 2 -15.48 18.94 -29.74
C GLU A 2 -15.11 19.53 -28.37
N ASN A 3 -15.69 19.02 -27.26
CA ASN A 3 -15.58 19.62 -25.92
C ASN A 3 -14.99 18.67 -24.87
N ILE A 4 -14.23 17.66 -25.26
CA ILE A 4 -13.62 16.70 -24.31
C ILE A 4 -12.11 16.75 -24.45
N SER A 5 -11.43 16.99 -23.33
CA SER A 5 -9.98 16.84 -23.19
C SER A 5 -9.65 15.54 -22.48
N CYS A 6 -8.71 14.75 -23.04
CA CYS A 6 -8.26 13.48 -22.47
C CYS A 6 -6.78 13.57 -22.09
N PHE A 7 -6.46 13.07 -20.90
CA PHE A 7 -5.09 13.00 -20.37
C PHE A 7 -4.76 11.57 -20.00
N ALA A 8 -3.73 11.03 -20.63
CA ALA A 8 -3.32 9.67 -20.40
C ALA A 8 -1.87 9.61 -19.88
N SER A 9 -1.59 8.63 -19.02
CA SER A 9 -0.25 8.34 -18.54
C SER A 9 -0.03 6.83 -18.46
N PRO A 10 1.07 6.30 -19.04
CA PRO A 10 1.38 4.88 -18.96
C PRO A 10 1.81 4.51 -17.54
N ILE A 11 1.42 3.32 -17.10
CA ILE A 11 1.93 2.65 -15.91
C ILE A 11 3.10 1.79 -16.34
N ILE A 12 4.29 2.07 -15.83
CA ILE A 12 5.53 1.39 -16.19
C ILE A 12 5.97 0.51 -15.01
N ASN A 13 6.28 -0.74 -15.28
CA ASN A 13 6.81 -1.63 -14.24
C ASN A 13 8.32 -1.38 -14.01
N TYR A 14 8.88 -2.09 -13.01
CA TYR A 14 10.31 -2.01 -12.66
C TYR A 14 11.26 -2.46 -13.81
N ASP A 15 10.78 -3.26 -14.77
CA ASP A 15 11.53 -3.67 -15.96
C ASP A 15 11.48 -2.63 -17.10
N GLY A 16 10.74 -1.53 -16.91
CA GLY A 16 10.54 -0.50 -17.92
C GLY A 16 9.44 -0.81 -18.94
N LYS A 17 8.64 -1.87 -18.74
CA LYS A 17 7.54 -2.24 -19.62
C LYS A 17 6.27 -1.53 -19.23
N THR A 18 5.53 -1.01 -20.19
CA THR A 18 4.17 -0.50 -19.97
C THR A 18 3.23 -1.66 -19.70
N ILE A 19 2.55 -1.62 -18.55
CA ILE A 19 1.61 -2.67 -18.10
C ILE A 19 0.16 -2.19 -18.04
N GLY A 20 -0.06 -0.91 -18.27
CA GLY A 20 -1.39 -0.29 -18.31
C GLY A 20 -1.31 1.18 -18.62
N ILE A 21 -2.47 1.81 -18.72
CA ILE A 21 -2.62 3.24 -18.96
C ILE A 21 -3.70 3.76 -18.02
N ILE A 22 -3.47 4.90 -17.39
CA ILE A 22 -4.52 5.68 -16.73
C ILE A 22 -4.94 6.76 -17.71
N ASP A 23 -6.23 6.84 -17.97
CA ASP A 23 -6.84 7.91 -18.76
C ASP A 23 -7.88 8.65 -17.91
N ALA A 24 -7.90 9.96 -18.06
CA ALA A 24 -8.91 10.83 -17.47
C ALA A 24 -9.44 11.77 -18.53
N SER A 25 -10.74 11.70 -18.75
CA SER A 25 -11.47 12.58 -19.67
C SER A 25 -12.22 13.65 -18.88
N THR A 26 -12.14 14.88 -19.33
CA THR A 26 -12.80 16.03 -18.69
C THR A 26 -13.37 16.96 -19.74
N ASP A 27 -14.29 17.83 -19.32
CA ASP A 27 -14.81 18.90 -20.16
C ASP A 27 -13.68 19.88 -20.53
N TYR A 28 -13.66 20.32 -21.76
CA TYR A 28 -12.68 21.27 -22.32
C TYR A 28 -12.52 22.56 -21.50
N MET A 29 -13.60 23.00 -20.86
CA MET A 29 -13.60 24.23 -20.05
C MET A 29 -12.96 24.05 -18.66
N SER A 30 -12.64 22.83 -18.25
CA SER A 30 -12.00 22.57 -16.97
C SER A 30 -10.47 22.69 -17.06
N ARG A 31 -9.84 23.07 -15.93
CA ARG A 31 -8.39 23.39 -15.83
C ARG A 31 -7.51 22.19 -16.18
N GLU A 32 -7.07 22.09 -17.41
CA GLU A 32 -6.33 20.98 -18.02
C GLU A 32 -5.05 20.57 -17.29
N GLN A 33 -4.23 21.56 -16.86
CA GLN A 33 -2.92 21.28 -16.25
C GLN A 33 -3.02 20.50 -14.95
N HIS A 34 -4.06 20.73 -14.15
CA HIS A 34 -4.28 19.98 -12.89
C HIS A 34 -4.63 18.52 -13.14
N THR A 35 -5.44 18.26 -14.15
CA THR A 35 -5.85 16.88 -14.50
C THR A 35 -4.66 16.03 -14.93
N LEU A 36 -3.80 16.58 -15.81
CA LEU A 36 -2.58 15.89 -16.22
C LEU A 36 -1.64 15.60 -15.02
N ALA A 37 -1.47 16.57 -14.12
CA ALA A 37 -0.65 16.40 -12.93
C ALA A 37 -1.21 15.30 -12.01
N LEU A 38 -2.53 15.25 -11.80
CA LEU A 38 -3.19 14.21 -11.01
C LEU A 38 -3.05 12.82 -11.64
N VAL A 39 -3.22 12.70 -12.96
CA VAL A 39 -3.04 11.42 -13.67
C VAL A 39 -1.60 10.92 -13.53
N LYS A 40 -0.59 11.79 -13.70
CA LYS A 40 0.82 11.43 -13.48
C LYS A 40 1.12 11.03 -12.03
N LEU A 41 0.55 11.74 -11.07
CA LEU A 41 0.72 11.40 -9.64
C LEU A 41 0.08 10.06 -9.30
N ALA A 42 -1.13 9.79 -9.81
CA ALA A 42 -1.81 8.52 -9.64
C ALA A 42 -1.00 7.36 -10.25
N THR A 43 -0.48 7.54 -11.47
CA THR A 43 0.37 6.56 -12.15
C THR A 43 1.59 6.21 -11.29
N ARG A 44 2.34 7.21 -10.81
CA ARG A 44 3.52 7.00 -9.96
C ARG A 44 3.18 6.31 -8.64
N SER A 45 2.03 6.64 -8.06
CA SER A 45 1.56 5.97 -6.84
C SER A 45 1.29 4.49 -7.07
N ILE A 46 0.69 4.14 -8.21
CA ILE A 46 0.44 2.74 -8.60
C ILE A 46 1.75 2.01 -8.86
N GLU A 47 2.68 2.59 -9.63
CA GLU A 47 4.00 2.03 -9.92
C GLU A 47 4.77 1.72 -8.61
N THR A 48 4.76 2.65 -7.66
CA THR A 48 5.36 2.47 -6.33
C THR A 48 4.72 1.29 -5.58
N LYS A 49 3.40 1.20 -5.54
CA LYS A 49 2.68 0.09 -4.88
C LYS A 49 2.98 -1.25 -5.54
N LEU A 50 3.03 -1.31 -6.87
CA LEU A 50 3.39 -2.52 -7.60
C LEU A 50 4.82 -2.95 -7.32
N PHE A 51 5.76 -2.00 -7.26
CA PHE A 51 7.15 -2.26 -6.88
C PHE A 51 7.25 -2.85 -5.47
N LEU A 52 6.65 -2.20 -4.48
CA LEU A 52 6.65 -2.64 -3.09
C LEU A 52 6.01 -4.04 -2.93
N LYS A 53 4.92 -4.31 -3.63
CA LYS A 53 4.26 -5.62 -3.63
C LYS A 53 5.11 -6.70 -4.27
N LYS A 54 5.79 -6.39 -5.38
CA LYS A 54 6.65 -7.35 -6.09
C LYS A 54 7.83 -7.78 -5.24
N PHE A 55 8.47 -6.83 -4.55
CA PHE A 55 9.68 -7.06 -3.78
C PHE A 55 9.44 -7.08 -2.26
N GLN A 56 8.24 -7.49 -1.82
CA GLN A 56 7.86 -7.48 -0.40
C GLN A 56 8.75 -8.35 0.51
N ASN A 57 9.44 -9.34 -0.05
CA ASN A 57 10.34 -10.25 0.66
C ASN A 57 11.80 -9.77 0.65
N GLU A 58 12.09 -8.66 -0.02
CA GLU A 58 13.43 -8.10 -0.16
C GLU A 58 13.61 -6.88 0.73
N LEU A 59 14.85 -6.48 0.97
CA LEU A 59 15.13 -5.20 1.61
C LEU A 59 14.90 -4.09 0.60
N ILE A 60 13.87 -3.27 0.82
CA ILE A 60 13.59 -2.13 -0.02
C ILE A 60 14.16 -0.86 0.59
N LEU A 61 15.06 -0.20 -0.14
CA LEU A 61 15.63 1.09 0.18
C LEU A 61 14.90 2.20 -0.57
N SER A 62 14.50 3.24 0.17
CA SER A 62 14.11 4.52 -0.41
C SER A 62 15.29 5.48 -0.29
N PHE A 63 15.67 6.14 -1.38
CA PHE A 63 16.77 7.10 -1.38
C PHE A 63 16.48 8.34 -2.20
N HIS A 64 17.09 9.45 -1.79
CA HIS A 64 17.03 10.72 -2.51
C HIS A 64 18.24 11.61 -2.12
N PRO A 65 18.78 12.46 -3.01
CA PRO A 65 19.84 13.43 -2.68
C PRO A 65 19.45 14.41 -1.57
N ARG A 66 18.16 14.69 -1.40
CA ARG A 66 17.62 15.55 -0.35
C ARG A 66 16.71 14.76 0.58
N GLN A 67 16.93 14.89 1.88
CA GLN A 67 16.21 14.12 2.90
C GLN A 67 14.70 14.39 2.89
N GLU A 68 14.27 15.60 2.57
CA GLU A 68 12.87 16.04 2.58
C GLU A 68 12.02 15.28 1.56
N TYR A 69 12.64 14.74 0.51
CA TYR A 69 11.95 14.02 -0.55
C TYR A 69 11.81 12.52 -0.30
N LEU A 70 12.37 11.99 0.80
CA LEU A 70 12.28 10.55 1.12
C LEU A 70 10.85 10.04 1.33
N SER A 71 9.92 10.92 1.71
CA SER A 71 8.51 10.61 1.90
C SER A 71 7.63 10.91 0.68
N THR A 72 8.22 11.32 -0.44
CA THR A 72 7.49 11.69 -1.65
C THR A 72 7.48 10.59 -2.71
N THR A 73 6.66 10.74 -3.73
CA THR A 73 6.63 9.84 -4.90
C THR A 73 7.84 10.01 -5.83
N SER A 74 8.71 10.99 -5.58
CA SER A 74 9.94 11.24 -6.35
C SER A 74 11.12 10.41 -5.88
N VAL A 75 10.97 9.63 -4.83
CA VAL A 75 12.03 8.81 -4.23
C VAL A 75 12.49 7.70 -5.18
N GLY A 76 13.80 7.44 -5.20
CA GLY A 76 14.39 6.25 -5.81
C GLY A 76 14.15 5.04 -4.90
N LEU A 77 13.72 3.91 -5.49
CA LEU A 77 13.53 2.65 -4.79
C LEU A 77 14.49 1.60 -5.34
N LEU A 78 15.21 0.93 -4.44
CA LEU A 78 16.03 -0.24 -4.72
C LEU A 78 15.54 -1.42 -3.91
N ALA A 79 15.34 -2.56 -4.55
CA ALA A 79 15.09 -3.83 -3.89
C ALA A 79 16.39 -4.64 -3.88
N ILE A 80 16.84 -5.09 -2.72
CA ILE A 80 18.13 -5.74 -2.53
C ILE A 80 17.88 -7.07 -1.80
N ASN A 81 18.43 -8.15 -2.32
CA ASN A 81 18.33 -9.47 -1.71
C ASN A 81 19.31 -9.64 -0.52
N GLY A 82 19.24 -10.79 0.16
CA GLY A 82 20.09 -11.09 1.31
C GLY A 82 21.59 -11.08 1.01
N ASP A 83 22.01 -11.27 -0.25
CA ASP A 83 23.40 -11.28 -0.71
C ASP A 83 23.90 -9.88 -1.09
N GLY A 84 23.08 -8.85 -0.96
CA GLY A 84 23.41 -7.49 -1.33
C GLY A 84 23.32 -7.22 -2.84
N LEU A 85 22.66 -8.09 -3.62
CA LEU A 85 22.42 -7.88 -5.04
C LEU A 85 21.13 -7.05 -5.25
N ILE A 86 21.19 -6.09 -6.15
CA ILE A 86 20.03 -5.28 -6.54
C ILE A 86 19.17 -6.11 -7.50
N VAL A 87 18.00 -6.51 -7.04
CA VAL A 87 17.04 -7.31 -7.80
C VAL A 87 15.94 -6.47 -8.46
N GLY A 88 15.85 -5.20 -8.08
CA GLY A 88 14.88 -4.26 -8.67
C GLY A 88 15.23 -2.80 -8.40
N ALA A 89 14.87 -1.94 -9.34
CA ALA A 89 14.99 -0.49 -9.24
C ALA A 89 13.78 0.18 -9.92
N ASN A 90 13.20 1.20 -9.28
CA ASN A 90 12.16 1.99 -9.94
C ASN A 90 12.77 2.97 -10.96
N CYS A 91 11.93 3.64 -11.74
CA CYS A 91 12.37 4.60 -12.74
C CYS A 91 13.18 5.74 -12.13
N ASN A 92 12.77 6.28 -10.98
CA ASN A 92 13.50 7.36 -10.30
C ASN A 92 14.90 6.91 -9.85
N ALA A 93 15.03 5.68 -9.34
CA ALA A 93 16.34 5.12 -8.97
C ALA A 93 17.26 5.02 -10.18
N LYS A 94 16.75 4.52 -11.30
CA LYS A 94 17.50 4.44 -12.55
C LYS A 94 17.99 5.81 -13.04
N ILE A 95 17.12 6.83 -12.95
CA ILE A 95 17.48 8.20 -13.35
C ILE A 95 18.53 8.79 -12.40
N MET A 96 18.36 8.62 -11.08
CA MET A 96 19.30 9.18 -10.10
C MET A 96 20.67 8.52 -10.12
N LEU A 97 20.73 7.23 -10.50
CA LEU A 97 21.95 6.43 -10.60
C LEU A 97 22.39 6.23 -12.05
N ASN A 98 21.81 7.01 -12.97
CA ASN A 98 22.13 6.92 -14.41
C ASN A 98 23.61 7.20 -14.65
N GLY A 99 24.26 6.30 -15.40
CA GLY A 99 25.69 6.39 -15.70
C GLY A 99 26.61 5.67 -14.71
N LEU A 100 26.08 5.15 -13.58
CA LEU A 100 26.88 4.38 -12.63
C LEU A 100 27.03 2.92 -13.06
N VAL A 101 25.93 2.21 -13.35
CA VAL A 101 25.95 0.78 -13.80
C VAL A 101 24.57 0.37 -14.32
N ASP A 102 24.49 -0.73 -15.07
CA ASP A 102 23.21 -1.44 -15.24
C ASP A 102 22.81 -2.04 -13.89
N LEU A 103 21.78 -1.46 -13.29
CA LEU A 103 21.37 -1.78 -11.91
C LEU A 103 20.84 -3.21 -11.72
N LYS A 104 20.63 -3.96 -12.79
CA LYS A 104 20.06 -5.30 -12.71
C LYS A 104 21.14 -6.32 -12.32
N ASN A 105 20.95 -6.99 -11.19
CA ASN A 105 21.87 -7.97 -10.62
C ASN A 105 23.25 -7.42 -10.23
N GLU A 106 23.39 -6.11 -10.10
CA GLU A 106 24.61 -5.52 -9.59
C GLU A 106 24.68 -5.56 -8.07
N ASN A 107 25.90 -5.69 -7.56
CA ASN A 107 26.13 -5.67 -6.11
C ASN A 107 26.03 -4.22 -5.59
N PHE A 108 25.35 -4.03 -4.46
CA PHE A 108 25.23 -2.74 -3.80
C PHE A 108 26.60 -2.05 -3.57
N ASN A 109 27.61 -2.82 -3.19
CA ASN A 109 28.96 -2.33 -2.92
C ASN A 109 29.69 -1.82 -4.18
N LYS A 110 29.21 -2.15 -5.38
CA LYS A 110 29.76 -1.59 -6.64
C LYS A 110 29.19 -0.21 -6.96
N ILE A 111 28.06 0.15 -6.37
CA ILE A 111 27.41 1.44 -6.59
C ILE A 111 27.77 2.41 -5.49
N PHE A 112 27.75 1.94 -4.25
CA PHE A 112 27.98 2.75 -3.06
C PHE A 112 29.28 2.37 -2.36
N THR A 113 29.97 3.37 -1.80
CA THR A 113 31.22 3.21 -1.05
C THR A 113 31.02 2.54 0.30
N ASN A 114 29.82 2.60 0.85
CA ASN A 114 29.47 1.98 2.12
C ASN A 114 29.14 0.50 1.94
N SER A 115 29.60 -0.36 2.86
CA SER A 115 29.27 -1.80 2.78
C SER A 115 27.78 -2.05 3.05
N PHE A 116 27.18 -2.95 2.29
CA PHE A 116 25.77 -3.34 2.44
C PHE A 116 25.43 -3.78 3.87
N SER A 117 26.31 -4.61 4.49
CA SER A 117 26.11 -5.11 5.85
C SER A 117 26.02 -4.01 6.91
N SER A 118 26.88 -2.98 6.77
CA SER A 118 26.87 -1.82 7.68
C SER A 118 25.56 -1.03 7.56
N ILE A 119 25.08 -0.83 6.32
CA ILE A 119 23.86 -0.08 6.06
C ILE A 119 22.63 -0.87 6.45
N ALA A 120 22.57 -2.16 6.14
CA ALA A 120 21.45 -3.01 6.51
C ALA A 120 21.16 -3.00 8.00
N SER A 121 22.20 -3.06 8.85
CA SER A 121 22.06 -2.97 10.31
C SER A 121 21.50 -1.62 10.78
N GLY A 122 21.93 -0.53 10.17
CA GLY A 122 21.40 0.82 10.47
C GLY A 122 19.95 1.01 10.05
N LEU A 123 19.59 0.45 8.90
CA LEU A 123 18.24 0.54 8.34
C LEU A 123 17.21 -0.31 9.09
N LEU A 124 17.63 -1.44 9.69
CA LEU A 124 16.77 -2.23 10.56
C LEU A 124 16.27 -1.42 11.77
N ASN A 125 17.04 -0.44 12.21
CA ASN A 125 16.69 0.46 13.30
C ASN A 125 15.88 1.71 12.82
N ASN A 126 15.35 1.70 11.60
CA ASN A 126 14.60 2.81 10.98
C ASN A 126 15.33 4.16 10.98
N LYS A 127 16.66 4.14 10.97
CA LYS A 127 17.47 5.37 10.89
C LYS A 127 17.61 5.82 9.44
N THR A 128 17.53 7.13 9.21
CA THR A 128 17.97 7.72 7.94
C THR A 128 19.49 7.76 7.94
N LEU A 129 20.10 7.20 6.91
CA LEU A 129 21.55 7.17 6.73
C LEU A 129 21.93 8.02 5.53
N LYS A 130 23.11 8.63 5.57
CA LYS A 130 23.73 9.28 4.43
C LYS A 130 24.77 8.33 3.86
N ILE A 131 24.68 8.01 2.58
CA ILE A 131 25.63 7.16 1.87
C ILE A 131 26.17 7.90 0.64
N THR A 132 27.30 7.46 0.15
CA THR A 132 27.97 8.09 -0.99
C THR A 132 28.18 7.04 -2.09
N ASP A 133 27.93 7.41 -3.32
CA ASP A 133 28.25 6.57 -4.47
C ASP A 133 29.73 6.67 -4.86
N HIS A 134 30.20 5.82 -5.76
CA HIS A 134 31.58 5.84 -6.22
C HIS A 134 31.94 7.07 -7.09
N LEU A 135 30.96 7.87 -7.50
CA LEU A 135 31.18 9.14 -8.20
C LEU A 135 31.27 10.33 -7.22
N GLY A 136 31.13 10.08 -5.91
CA GLY A 136 31.19 11.11 -4.87
C GLY A 136 29.85 11.78 -4.56
N SER A 137 28.75 11.38 -5.20
CA SER A 137 27.42 11.92 -4.91
C SER A 137 26.86 11.31 -3.64
N SER A 138 26.32 12.14 -2.76
CA SER A 138 25.72 11.68 -1.50
C SER A 138 24.21 11.61 -1.60
N VAL A 139 23.63 10.54 -1.06
CA VAL A 139 22.18 10.37 -0.96
C VAL A 139 21.78 9.98 0.46
N PHE A 140 20.59 10.38 0.86
CA PHE A 140 19.96 9.92 2.09
C PHE A 140 19.16 8.66 1.78
N VAL A 141 19.29 7.66 2.64
CA VAL A 141 18.58 6.39 2.51
C VAL A 141 17.80 6.07 3.77
N VAL A 142 16.67 5.44 3.58
CA VAL A 142 15.83 4.90 4.66
C VAL A 142 15.27 3.56 4.21
N LYS A 143 15.03 2.66 5.14
CA LYS A 143 14.24 1.46 4.85
C LYS A 143 12.85 1.90 4.40
N SER A 144 12.45 1.53 3.19
CA SER A 144 11.09 1.75 2.77
C SER A 144 10.17 0.95 3.69
N GLN A 145 9.39 1.65 4.47
CA GLN A 145 8.27 1.00 5.13
C GLN A 145 7.33 0.63 3.98
N ILE A 146 7.11 -0.68 3.78
CA ILE A 146 5.95 -1.14 3.03
C ILE A 146 4.81 -0.33 3.64
N PHE A 147 4.17 0.53 2.85
CA PHE A 147 2.98 1.24 3.29
C PHE A 147 2.08 0.15 3.88
N GLN A 148 2.10 -0.01 5.20
CA GLN A 148 0.99 -0.63 5.88
C GLN A 148 -0.17 0.21 5.40
N GLU A 149 -0.99 -0.39 4.53
CA GLU A 149 -2.19 0.25 4.00
C GLU A 149 -2.77 0.98 5.17
N ASN A 150 -2.70 2.31 5.09
CA ASN A 150 -3.19 3.15 6.16
C ASN A 150 -4.55 2.59 6.49
N LYS A 151 -4.79 2.19 7.74
CA LYS A 151 -6.04 1.65 8.27
C LYS A 151 -7.29 2.48 7.88
N PHE A 152 -7.11 3.59 7.17
CA PHE A 152 -8.16 4.37 6.52
C PHE A 152 -8.96 3.59 5.49
N PHE A 153 -8.39 2.57 4.81
CA PHE A 153 -9.16 1.66 3.95
C PHE A 153 -9.51 0.34 4.61
N GLU A 154 -8.91 0.00 5.77
CA GLU A 154 -9.34 -1.15 6.58
C GLU A 154 -10.64 -0.88 7.37
N THR A 155 -11.20 0.32 7.32
CA THR A 155 -12.55 0.55 7.86
C THR A 155 -13.68 -0.03 7.00
N ARG A 156 -13.41 -0.58 5.84
CA ARG A 156 -14.13 -1.76 5.41
C ARG A 156 -13.51 -3.00 6.10
N LYS A 157 -13.54 -3.04 7.46
CA LYS A 157 -13.60 -4.32 8.17
C LYS A 157 -14.47 -5.19 7.29
N LYS A 158 -13.93 -6.32 6.80
CA LYS A 158 -14.76 -7.40 6.29
C LYS A 158 -15.88 -7.48 7.29
N ARG A 159 -17.06 -6.93 6.95
CA ARG A 159 -18.24 -7.08 7.78
C ARG A 159 -18.27 -8.58 7.97
N LYS A 160 -17.95 -9.07 9.18
CA LYS A 160 -18.26 -10.45 9.52
C LYS A 160 -19.69 -10.55 9.08
N LYS A 161 -19.97 -11.30 8.01
CA LYS A 161 -21.32 -11.46 7.51
C LYS A 161 -22.10 -11.85 8.74
N SER A 162 -22.98 -10.98 9.23
CA SER A 162 -23.82 -11.33 10.34
C SER A 162 -24.56 -12.52 9.80
N THR A 163 -24.45 -13.64 10.48
CA THR A 163 -25.16 -14.87 10.09
C THR A 163 -26.68 -14.72 10.16
N CYS A 164 -27.16 -13.53 10.54
CA CYS A 164 -28.56 -13.19 10.65
C CYS A 164 -28.95 -12.17 9.56
N LYS A 165 -29.74 -12.60 8.59
CA LYS A 165 -30.28 -11.78 7.49
C LYS A 165 -31.12 -10.57 7.97
N ASN A 166 -31.66 -10.62 9.19
CA ASN A 166 -32.54 -9.60 9.72
C ASN A 166 -31.84 -8.49 10.53
N CYS A 167 -30.47 -8.53 10.64
CA CYS A 167 -29.69 -7.62 11.49
C CYS A 167 -28.72 -6.72 10.73
N GLU A 168 -28.85 -6.60 9.41
CA GLU A 168 -27.87 -5.91 8.57
C GLU A 168 -27.84 -4.37 8.75
N ASP A 169 -28.92 -3.75 9.22
CA ASP A 169 -29.11 -2.31 9.07
C ASP A 169 -28.78 -1.42 10.26
N THR A 170 -28.61 -1.92 11.48
CA THR A 170 -28.27 -1.08 12.63
C THR A 170 -27.38 -1.76 13.68
N LYS A 171 -26.48 -0.98 14.32
CA LYS A 171 -25.59 -1.44 15.40
C LYS A 171 -26.38 -2.05 16.58
N ILE A 172 -27.49 -1.44 16.95
CA ILE A 172 -28.38 -1.88 18.05
C ILE A 172 -29.01 -3.25 17.76
N LYS A 173 -29.41 -3.51 16.51
CA LYS A 173 -29.95 -4.82 16.12
C LYS A 173 -28.91 -5.94 16.19
N ARG A 174 -27.63 -5.61 15.90
CA ARG A 174 -26.53 -6.58 15.99
C ARG A 174 -26.17 -6.93 17.42
N GLU A 175 -26.16 -5.99 18.32
CA GLU A 175 -25.90 -6.23 19.75
C GLU A 175 -27.01 -7.14 20.35
N LYS A 176 -28.26 -6.87 20.01
CA LYS A 176 -29.39 -7.75 20.40
C LYS A 176 -29.27 -9.16 19.78
N CYS A 177 -28.84 -9.26 18.52
CA CYS A 177 -28.67 -10.56 17.86
C CYS A 177 -27.54 -11.37 18.50
N THR A 178 -26.40 -10.76 18.81
CA THR A 178 -25.28 -11.43 19.51
C THR A 178 -25.69 -11.89 20.90
N LEU A 179 -26.44 -11.06 21.62
CA LEU A 179 -26.94 -11.40 22.97
C LEU A 179 -27.94 -12.59 22.90
N ILE A 180 -28.86 -12.59 21.95
CA ILE A 180 -29.81 -13.70 21.78
C ILE A 180 -29.08 -15.01 21.46
N ARG A 181 -28.09 -14.97 20.57
CA ARG A 181 -27.31 -16.17 20.18
C ARG A 181 -26.45 -16.69 21.31
N SER A 182 -25.73 -15.80 22.04
CA SER A 182 -24.92 -16.23 23.18
C SER A 182 -25.77 -16.85 24.27
N THR A 183 -26.89 -16.21 24.64
CA THR A 183 -27.80 -16.72 25.67
C THR A 183 -28.48 -18.04 25.21
N PHE A 184 -28.80 -18.19 23.92
CA PHE A 184 -29.34 -19.44 23.42
C PHE A 184 -28.29 -20.57 23.47
N ASN A 185 -27.03 -20.29 23.13
CA ASN A 185 -25.94 -21.27 23.24
C ASN A 185 -25.70 -21.73 24.69
N GLU A 186 -25.91 -20.85 25.67
CA GLU A 186 -25.80 -21.20 27.09
C GLU A 186 -26.98 -22.06 27.57
N THR A 187 -28.20 -21.72 27.16
CA THR A 187 -29.43 -22.35 27.69
C THR A 187 -29.88 -23.54 26.86
N ASN A 188 -29.48 -23.59 25.58
CA ASN A 188 -29.93 -24.52 24.55
C ASN A 188 -31.45 -24.72 24.49
N ASN A 189 -32.21 -23.70 24.96
CA ASN A 189 -33.67 -23.76 25.10
C ASN A 189 -34.31 -22.41 24.81
N ILE A 190 -35.16 -22.34 23.78
CA ILE A 190 -35.81 -21.10 23.32
C ILE A 190 -36.69 -20.47 24.40
N SER A 191 -37.41 -21.31 25.17
CA SER A 191 -38.30 -20.81 26.24
C SER A 191 -37.51 -20.25 27.41
N ALA A 192 -36.37 -20.83 27.76
CA ALA A 192 -35.46 -20.33 28.78
C ALA A 192 -34.79 -19.03 28.33
N THR A 193 -34.32 -18.97 27.07
CA THR A 193 -33.77 -17.75 26.47
C THR A 193 -34.78 -16.62 26.42
N SER A 194 -36.02 -16.90 26.03
CA SER A 194 -37.12 -15.95 26.00
C SER A 194 -37.38 -15.32 27.39
N ARG A 195 -37.42 -16.14 28.42
CA ARG A 195 -37.58 -15.67 29.80
C ARG A 195 -36.41 -14.85 30.32
N LYS A 196 -35.17 -15.31 30.01
CA LYS A 196 -33.94 -14.65 30.47
C LYS A 196 -33.75 -13.28 29.81
N LEU A 197 -34.14 -13.10 28.57
CA LEU A 197 -33.96 -11.87 27.77
C LEU A 197 -35.20 -10.98 27.69
N GLY A 198 -36.36 -11.44 28.18
CA GLY A 198 -37.62 -10.70 28.07
C GLY A 198 -38.10 -10.47 26.63
N VAL A 199 -37.70 -11.34 25.67
CA VAL A 199 -38.08 -11.22 24.27
C VAL A 199 -39.00 -12.37 23.84
N SER A 200 -39.86 -12.12 22.85
CA SER A 200 -40.78 -13.15 22.36
C SER A 200 -40.03 -14.32 21.73
N ARG A 201 -40.57 -15.53 21.80
CA ARG A 201 -40.01 -16.75 21.12
C ARG A 201 -39.88 -16.52 19.64
N THR A 202 -40.85 -15.85 19.02
CA THR A 202 -40.82 -15.48 17.59
C THR A 202 -39.63 -14.62 17.22
N THR A 203 -39.25 -13.68 18.12
CA THR A 203 -38.06 -12.85 17.94
C THR A 203 -36.78 -13.69 17.99
N ILE A 204 -36.70 -14.65 18.91
CA ILE A 204 -35.54 -15.55 19.01
C ILE A 204 -35.38 -16.38 17.73
N TYR A 205 -36.46 -16.98 17.21
CA TYR A 205 -36.42 -17.72 15.95
C TYR A 205 -35.91 -16.89 14.77
N LYS A 206 -36.35 -15.61 14.65
CA LYS A 206 -35.89 -14.69 13.59
C LYS A 206 -34.39 -14.40 13.65
N HIS A 207 -33.75 -14.53 14.81
CA HIS A 207 -32.32 -14.26 14.99
C HIS A 207 -31.44 -15.53 14.98
N LEU A 208 -32.04 -16.71 15.06
CA LEU A 208 -31.34 -17.99 14.97
C LEU A 208 -31.28 -18.54 13.53
N GLN A 209 -32.15 -18.08 12.65
CA GLN A 209 -32.08 -18.34 11.20
C GLN A 209 -31.03 -17.43 10.56
#